data_48a564599ce317a803268ad9d08171f3
#
_entry.id   48a564599ce317a803268ad9d08171f3
#
_cell.length_a   1.000
_cell.length_b   1.000
_cell.length_c   1.000
_cell.angle_alpha   90.00
_cell.angle_beta   90.00
_cell.angle_gamma   90.00
#
_symmetry.space_group_name_H-M   'P 1'
#
loop_
_entity.id
_entity.type
_entity.pdbx_description
1 polymer ?
#
loop_
_entity_poly.entity_id
_entity_poly.type
_entity_poly.pdbx_seq_one_letter_code
_entity_poly.pdbx_strand_id
1 'polypeptide(L)'
;DYSLLLIDTDRFKHINDLYGHSKGDEVLCALARTLESCARKGDLVFRWGGEEFVLLLPRTPLDTALSLAETIRVSVAKVSISGLPRFTVSIGVAHHEGNESIDELFKRVDDALYRAKNDGRNRVLAA
;
A
#
# COMPACT_ATOMS: atom_id res chain seq x y z
N ASP A 1 -8.87 -17.40 -6.44
CA ASP A 1 -9.68 -16.28 -5.94
C ASP A 1 -8.93 -15.52 -4.84
N TYR A 2 -8.37 -14.36 -5.21
CA TYR A 2 -7.61 -13.52 -4.29
C TYR A 2 -7.56 -12.10 -4.81
N SER A 3 -7.22 -11.17 -3.91
CA SER A 3 -7.02 -9.77 -4.26
C SER A 3 -5.60 -9.35 -3.90
N LEU A 4 -5.10 -8.32 -4.58
CA LEU A 4 -3.81 -7.71 -4.30
C LEU A 4 -3.97 -6.23 -3.99
N LEU A 5 -3.19 -5.77 -3.01
CA LEU A 5 -2.98 -4.36 -2.76
C LEU A 5 -1.53 -4.05 -3.06
N LEU A 6 -1.30 -2.99 -3.82
CA LEU A 6 0.04 -2.43 -4.01
C LEU A 6 0.07 -1.06 -3.33
N ILE A 7 0.98 -0.89 -2.40
CA ILE A 7 1.03 0.25 -1.48
C ILE A 7 2.35 0.97 -1.64
N ASP A 8 2.30 2.28 -1.79
CA ASP A 8 3.49 3.11 -1.93
C ASP A 8 3.39 4.32 -1.00
N THR A 9 4.47 4.61 -0.29
CA THR A 9 4.53 5.79 0.58
C THR A 9 4.58 7.05 -0.27
N ASP A 10 3.65 7.94 -0.02
CA ASP A 10 3.57 9.21 -0.74
C ASP A 10 4.77 10.09 -0.40
N ARG A 11 5.42 10.62 -1.44
CA ARG A 11 6.54 11.55 -1.32
C ARG A 11 7.71 11.02 -0.49
N PHE A 12 7.97 9.72 -0.59
CA PHE A 12 9.02 9.09 0.20
C PHE A 12 10.41 9.68 -0.10
N LYS A 13 10.71 9.96 -1.37
CA LYS A 13 11.96 10.60 -1.74
C LYS A 13 12.11 11.96 -1.06
N HIS A 14 11.02 12.72 -0.98
CA HIS A 14 11.01 14.01 -0.29
C HIS A 14 11.33 13.88 1.19
N ILE A 15 10.78 12.84 1.84
CA ILE A 15 11.07 12.54 3.25
C ILE A 15 12.57 12.25 3.42
N ASN A 16 13.14 11.40 2.58
CA ASN A 16 14.57 11.10 2.63
C ASN A 16 15.41 12.34 2.40
N ASP A 17 15.06 13.16 1.43
CA ASP A 17 15.82 14.36 1.08
C ASP A 17 15.80 15.39 2.22
N LEU A 18 14.68 15.54 2.92
CA LEU A 18 14.55 16.53 3.99
C LEU A 18 14.99 16.04 5.36
N TYR A 19 14.76 14.77 5.68
CA TYR A 19 14.93 14.23 7.03
C TYR A 19 16.00 13.15 7.13
N GLY A 20 16.54 12.72 5.99
CA GLY A 20 17.59 11.70 5.92
C GLY A 20 17.06 10.28 5.83
N HIS A 21 17.95 9.38 5.37
CA HIS A 21 17.58 7.98 5.13
C HIS A 21 17.20 7.23 6.41
N SER A 22 17.78 7.58 7.56
CA SER A 22 17.41 6.96 8.84
C SER A 22 15.95 7.21 9.16
N LYS A 23 15.45 8.42 8.92
CA LYS A 23 14.04 8.75 9.12
C LYS A 23 13.16 8.06 8.08
N GLY A 24 13.61 7.96 6.84
CA GLY A 24 12.94 7.17 5.81
C GLY A 24 12.79 5.71 6.23
N ASP A 25 13.83 5.13 6.82
CA ASP A 25 13.78 3.76 7.33
C ASP A 25 12.74 3.62 8.45
N GLU A 26 12.63 4.60 9.34
CA GLU A 26 11.61 4.61 10.40
C GLU A 26 10.20 4.63 9.80
N VAL A 27 10.00 5.39 8.71
CA VAL A 27 8.71 5.43 7.99
C VAL A 27 8.38 4.04 7.45
N LEU A 28 9.33 3.39 6.78
CA LEU A 28 9.10 2.05 6.20
C LEU A 28 8.83 1.01 7.28
N CYS A 29 9.55 1.06 8.41
CA CYS A 29 9.30 0.17 9.53
C CYS A 29 7.92 0.39 10.13
N ALA A 30 7.51 1.64 10.30
CA ALA A 30 6.18 1.98 10.82
C ALA A 30 5.08 1.52 9.87
N LEU A 31 5.30 1.70 8.56
CA LEU A 31 4.36 1.22 7.55
C LEU A 31 4.22 -0.30 7.60
N ALA A 32 5.35 -1.03 7.65
CA ALA A 32 5.31 -2.49 7.74
C ALA A 32 4.52 -2.96 8.96
N ARG A 33 4.74 -2.35 10.13
CA ARG A 33 4.00 -2.69 11.35
C ARG A 33 2.51 -2.40 11.21
N THR A 34 2.16 -1.30 10.58
CA THR A 34 0.75 -0.94 10.35
C THR A 34 0.09 -1.95 9.42
N LEU A 35 0.76 -2.34 8.34
CA LEU A 35 0.23 -3.34 7.41
C LEU A 35 0.01 -4.68 8.11
N GLU A 36 0.98 -5.12 8.90
CA GLU A 36 0.85 -6.38 9.63
C GLU A 36 -0.27 -6.33 10.65
N SER A 37 -0.48 -5.20 11.32
CA SER A 37 -1.57 -5.06 12.29
C SER A 37 -2.95 -5.04 11.63
N CYS A 38 -3.05 -4.57 10.39
CA CYS A 38 -4.30 -4.55 9.63
C CYS A 38 -4.57 -5.86 8.91
N ALA A 39 -3.53 -6.64 8.59
CA ALA A 39 -3.66 -7.90 7.87
C ALA A 39 -4.42 -8.92 8.71
N ARG A 40 -5.24 -9.72 8.03
CA ARG A 40 -5.99 -10.81 8.66
C ARG A 40 -5.14 -12.07 8.64
N LYS A 41 -5.56 -13.07 9.44
CA LYS A 41 -4.92 -14.38 9.42
C LYS A 41 -4.98 -14.96 8.00
N GLY A 42 -3.83 -15.36 7.47
CA GLY A 42 -3.71 -15.89 6.11
C GLY A 42 -3.35 -14.86 5.06
N ASP A 43 -3.47 -13.57 5.37
CA ASP A 43 -3.00 -12.52 4.48
C ASP A 43 -1.47 -12.47 4.51
N LEU A 44 -0.86 -12.16 3.38
CA LEU A 44 0.60 -12.09 3.27
C LEU A 44 1.05 -10.68 2.96
N VAL A 45 2.06 -10.22 3.69
CA VAL A 45 2.66 -8.88 3.52
C VAL A 45 4.06 -9.06 2.96
N PHE A 46 4.35 -8.39 1.84
CA PHE A 46 5.67 -8.42 1.21
C PHE A 46 6.19 -7.02 1.02
N ARG A 47 7.48 -6.83 1.24
CA ARG A 47 8.15 -5.63 0.75
C ARG A 47 8.51 -5.88 -0.70
N TRP A 48 7.95 -5.10 -1.61
CA TRP A 48 8.09 -5.33 -3.05
C TRP A 48 9.25 -4.56 -3.65
N GLY A 49 9.36 -3.31 -3.35
CA GLY A 49 10.45 -2.45 -3.81
C GLY A 49 11.02 -1.65 -2.66
N GLY A 50 11.79 -0.59 -2.96
CA GLY A 50 12.40 0.25 -1.94
C GLY A 50 11.40 0.82 -0.96
N GLU A 51 10.28 1.29 -1.48
CA GLU A 51 9.23 1.96 -0.69
C GLU A 51 7.85 1.37 -0.94
N GLU A 52 7.78 0.24 -1.63
CA GLU A 52 6.52 -0.40 -2.02
C GLU A 52 6.30 -1.70 -1.26
N PHE A 53 5.04 -1.92 -0.88
CA PHE A 53 4.61 -3.16 -0.23
C PHE A 53 3.44 -3.76 -1.00
N VAL A 54 3.33 -5.08 -0.92
CA VAL A 54 2.23 -5.84 -1.50
C VAL A 54 1.52 -6.60 -0.40
N LEU A 55 0.19 -6.55 -0.40
CA LEU A 55 -0.62 -7.47 0.38
C LEU A 55 -1.33 -8.43 -0.56
N LEU A 56 -1.16 -9.72 -0.27
CA LEU A 56 -1.91 -10.77 -0.94
C LEU A 56 -3.02 -11.24 -0.01
N LEU A 57 -4.25 -11.14 -0.48
CA LEU A 57 -5.46 -11.41 0.30
C LEU A 57 -6.17 -12.64 -0.28
N PRO A 58 -5.89 -13.85 0.24
CA PRO A 58 -6.55 -15.06 -0.27
C PRO A 58 -8.06 -15.02 -0.04
N ARG A 59 -8.81 -15.56 -1.00
CA ARG A 59 -10.27 -15.70 -0.90
C ARG A 59 -10.98 -14.41 -0.52
N THR A 60 -10.54 -13.28 -1.09
CA THR A 60 -11.05 -11.97 -0.74
C THR A 60 -11.62 -11.28 -1.96
N PRO A 61 -12.92 -10.94 -1.96
CA PRO A 61 -13.52 -10.20 -3.06
C PRO A 61 -13.07 -8.74 -3.07
N LEU A 62 -13.29 -8.06 -4.17
CA LEU A 62 -12.81 -6.70 -4.39
C LEU A 62 -13.32 -5.71 -3.34
N ASP A 63 -14.60 -5.77 -2.99
CA ASP A 63 -15.19 -4.83 -2.03
C ASP A 63 -14.55 -4.96 -0.64
N THR A 64 -14.27 -6.19 -0.20
CA THR A 64 -13.58 -6.44 1.07
C THR A 64 -12.14 -5.95 1.00
N ALA A 65 -11.46 -6.19 -0.12
CA ALA A 65 -10.10 -5.71 -0.32
C ALA A 65 -10.04 -4.18 -0.31
N LEU A 66 -11.00 -3.51 -0.93
CA LEU A 66 -11.09 -2.04 -0.91
C LEU A 66 -11.32 -1.51 0.50
N SER A 67 -12.17 -2.16 1.29
CA SER A 67 -12.40 -1.78 2.69
C SER A 67 -11.13 -1.91 3.52
N LEU A 68 -10.38 -3.00 3.35
CA LEU A 68 -9.11 -3.19 4.05
C LEU A 68 -8.10 -2.13 3.63
N ALA A 69 -8.01 -1.85 2.35
CA ALA A 69 -7.11 -0.82 1.84
C ALA A 69 -7.41 0.55 2.44
N GLU A 70 -8.68 0.90 2.55
CA GLU A 70 -9.09 2.17 3.16
C GLU A 70 -8.75 2.21 4.65
N THR A 71 -8.94 1.12 5.37
CA THR A 71 -8.52 0.99 6.77
C THR A 71 -7.03 1.22 6.91
N ILE A 72 -6.23 0.63 6.02
CA ILE A 72 -4.77 0.81 6.00
C ILE A 72 -4.43 2.28 5.76
N ARG A 73 -5.03 2.89 4.75
CA ARG A 73 -4.77 4.29 4.41
C ARG A 73 -5.03 5.21 5.60
N VAL A 74 -6.16 5.05 6.25
CA VAL A 74 -6.54 5.85 7.42
C VAL A 74 -5.58 5.60 8.58
N SER A 75 -5.22 4.35 8.83
CA SER A 75 -4.30 3.98 9.91
C SER A 75 -2.90 4.58 9.70
N VAL A 76 -2.40 4.53 8.47
CA VAL A 76 -1.09 5.11 8.14
C VAL A 76 -1.08 6.61 8.38
N ALA A 77 -2.14 7.30 8.00
CA ALA A 77 -2.24 8.75 8.17
C ALA A 77 -2.22 9.19 9.64
N LYS A 78 -2.49 8.26 10.56
CA LYS A 78 -2.48 8.53 12.01
C LYS A 78 -1.14 8.21 12.68
N VAL A 79 -0.23 7.58 11.97
CA VAL A 79 1.08 7.20 12.53
C VAL A 79 1.86 8.47 12.86
N SER A 80 2.47 8.48 14.04
CA SER A 80 3.29 9.59 14.50
C SER A 80 4.72 9.10 14.72
N ILE A 81 5.66 9.75 14.08
CA ILE A 81 7.08 9.47 14.23
C ILE A 81 7.76 10.75 14.71
N SER A 82 8.52 10.66 15.79
CA SER A 82 9.22 11.81 16.34
C SER A 82 10.15 12.43 15.28
N GLY A 83 10.02 13.75 15.12
CA GLY A 83 10.85 14.49 14.17
C GLY A 83 10.36 14.49 12.73
N LEU A 84 9.20 13.87 12.47
CA LEU A 84 8.62 13.80 11.13
C LEU A 84 7.19 14.32 11.10
N PRO A 85 6.77 14.94 9.98
CA PRO A 85 5.35 15.20 9.78
C PRO A 85 4.61 13.87 9.54
N ARG A 86 3.29 13.90 9.60
CA ARG A 86 2.47 12.75 9.20
C ARG A 86 2.72 12.45 7.74
N PHE A 87 2.61 11.19 7.38
CA PHE A 87 2.77 10.75 5.99
C PHE A 87 1.55 9.93 5.57
N THR A 88 1.41 9.74 4.26
CA THR A 88 0.27 9.03 3.69
C THR A 88 0.75 7.97 2.71
N VAL A 89 -0.16 7.12 2.28
CA VAL A 89 0.08 6.12 1.24
C VAL A 89 -0.97 6.23 0.14
N SER A 90 -0.56 5.85 -1.05
CA SER A 90 -1.48 5.60 -2.17
C SER A 90 -1.54 4.11 -2.39
N ILE A 91 -2.72 3.59 -2.70
CA ILE A 91 -2.96 2.15 -2.80
C ILE A 91 -3.74 1.82 -4.06
N GLY A 92 -3.21 0.88 -4.85
CA GLY A 92 -3.94 0.25 -5.94
C GLY A 92 -4.48 -1.10 -5.47
N VAL A 93 -5.68 -1.46 -5.89
CA VAL A 93 -6.34 -2.71 -5.51
C VAL A 93 -6.86 -3.41 -6.75
N ALA A 94 -6.62 -4.71 -6.85
CA ALA A 94 -7.18 -5.52 -7.92
C ALA A 94 -7.56 -6.89 -7.39
N HIS A 95 -8.67 -7.42 -7.93
CA HIS A 95 -9.09 -8.80 -7.70
C HIS A 95 -8.67 -9.64 -8.90
N HIS A 96 -8.11 -10.81 -8.64
CA HIS A 96 -7.72 -11.74 -9.71
C HIS A 96 -8.96 -12.23 -10.46
N GLU A 97 -8.92 -12.18 -11.78
CA GLU A 97 -10.06 -12.52 -12.62
C GLU A 97 -9.74 -13.63 -13.60
N GLY A 98 -10.58 -14.66 -13.63
CA GLY A 98 -10.54 -15.73 -14.61
C GLY A 98 -9.17 -16.37 -14.75
N ASN A 99 -8.67 -16.37 -15.98
CA ASN A 99 -7.37 -16.97 -16.33
C ASN A 99 -6.23 -15.94 -16.40
N GLU A 100 -6.46 -14.79 -15.79
CA GLU A 100 -5.45 -13.72 -15.74
C GLU A 100 -4.15 -14.23 -15.13
N SER A 101 -3.01 -13.93 -15.77
CA SER A 101 -1.72 -14.25 -15.20
C SER A 101 -1.39 -13.30 -14.04
N ILE A 102 -0.43 -13.69 -13.22
CA ILE A 102 0.05 -12.82 -12.15
C ILE A 102 0.64 -11.51 -12.71
N ASP A 103 1.30 -11.59 -13.86
CA ASP A 103 1.87 -10.39 -14.50
C ASP A 103 0.78 -9.44 -14.97
N GLU A 104 -0.30 -9.98 -15.53
CA GLU A 104 -1.46 -9.18 -15.95
C GLU A 104 -2.14 -8.53 -14.76
N LEU A 105 -2.32 -9.27 -13.69
CA LEU A 105 -2.89 -8.74 -12.44
C LEU A 105 -2.02 -7.61 -11.88
N PHE A 106 -0.71 -7.84 -11.83
CA PHE A 106 0.24 -6.85 -11.31
C PHE A 106 0.21 -5.57 -12.14
N LYS A 107 0.10 -5.69 -13.47
CA LYS A 107 -0.02 -4.52 -14.34
C LYS A 107 -1.27 -3.71 -14.00
N ARG A 108 -2.39 -4.38 -13.77
CA ARG A 108 -3.64 -3.69 -13.42
C ARG A 108 -3.53 -2.96 -12.09
N VAL A 109 -2.95 -3.62 -11.08
CA VAL A 109 -2.81 -2.99 -9.75
C VAL A 109 -1.79 -1.85 -9.77
N ASP A 110 -0.74 -1.98 -10.57
CA ASP A 110 0.25 -0.93 -10.74
C ASP A 110 -0.35 0.29 -11.43
N ASP A 111 -1.15 0.08 -12.47
CA ASP A 111 -1.86 1.16 -13.15
C ASP A 111 -2.82 1.89 -12.20
N ALA A 112 -3.50 1.16 -11.32
CA ALA A 112 -4.39 1.74 -10.32
C ALA A 112 -3.61 2.60 -9.32
N LEU A 113 -2.47 2.11 -8.86
CA LEU A 113 -1.59 2.88 -7.98
C LEU A 113 -1.10 4.16 -8.65
N TYR A 114 -0.70 4.06 -9.91
CA TYR A 114 -0.25 5.23 -10.67
C TYR A 114 -1.36 6.29 -10.75
N ARG A 115 -2.60 5.87 -11.02
CA ARG A 115 -3.75 6.79 -11.04
C ARG A 115 -4.01 7.41 -9.67
N ALA A 116 -3.87 6.63 -8.59
CA ALA A 116 -4.03 7.15 -7.24
C ALA A 116 -3.03 8.27 -6.96
N LYS A 117 -1.79 8.10 -7.38
CA LYS A 117 -0.75 9.13 -7.23
C LYS A 117 -1.06 10.37 -8.06
N ASN A 118 -1.51 10.18 -9.29
CA ASN A 118 -1.82 11.31 -10.20
C ASN A 118 -3.07 12.05 -9.78
N ASP A 119 -4.02 11.39 -9.13
CA ASP A 119 -5.29 11.99 -8.71
C ASP A 119 -5.17 12.78 -7.40
N GLY A 120 -3.99 12.83 -6.81
CA GLY A 120 -3.75 13.63 -5.62
C GLY A 120 -3.17 12.87 -4.44
N ARG A 121 -2.80 11.60 -4.62
CA ARG A 121 -2.22 10.77 -3.56
C ARG A 121 -3.18 10.53 -2.41
N ASN A 122 -2.73 9.87 -1.36
CA ASN A 122 -3.51 9.62 -0.15
C ASN A 122 -4.90 9.08 -0.49
N ARG A 123 -4.94 8.00 -1.25
CA ARG A 123 -6.21 7.40 -1.68
C ARG A 123 -6.04 5.97 -2.16
N VAL A 124 -7.18 5.28 -2.22
CA VAL A 124 -7.28 3.92 -2.71
C VAL A 124 -8.04 3.95 -4.03
N LEU A 125 -7.50 3.32 -5.05
CA LEU A 125 -8.21 3.14 -6.32
C LEU A 125 -8.22 1.66 -6.72
N ALA A 126 -9.35 1.22 -7.25
CA ALA A 126 -9.49 -0.11 -7.82
C ALA A 126 -9.03 -0.10 -9.28
N ALA A 127 -8.44 -1.22 -9.68
CA ALA A 127 -8.09 -1.45 -11.08
C ALA A 127 -9.35 -1.64 -11.92
#